data_93eb6dde4b71cf64bbc57ae80dda456c
#
_entry.id   93eb6dde4b71cf64bbc57ae80dda456c
#
_cell.length_a   1.000
_cell.length_b   1.000
_cell.length_c   1.000
_cell.angle_alpha   90.00
_cell.angle_beta   90.00
_cell.angle_gamma   90.00
#
_symmetry.space_group_name_H-M   'P 1'
#
loop_
_entity.id
_entity.type
_entity.pdbx_description
1 polymer ?
#
loop_
_entity_poly.entity_id
_entity_poly.type
_entity_poly.pdbx_seq_one_letter_code
_entity_poly.pdbx_strand_id
1 'polypeptide(L)'
;MIRLDRKLKLSWTFNLQLAVITLCLLMASISSNAQSINFAEDAKKQSARQALQTVKKLSEDIQQLKSSVVDLNKDLRLMEEELLFPSSTQAVVFVSLDIGEFFTLESIKLKLDGKLVASHLYSEKQRRALARGGVQRLHITNLNQGLHDMTAFFTGIGPNGRPYKRATELQFEKGKGSQYLELAIVDDMAKQEATFTIKQW
;
A
#
# COMPACT_ATOMS: atom_id res chain seq x y z
N MET A 1 -49.63 101.99 -2.11
CA MET A 1 -49.86 100.59 -2.25
C MET A 1 -48.68 99.83 -2.86
N ILE A 2 -47.44 100.06 -2.43
CA ILE A 2 -46.23 99.43 -2.98
C ILE A 2 -45.15 99.35 -1.86
N ARG A 3 -45.41 98.62 -0.79
CA ARG A 3 -44.40 98.29 0.27
C ARG A 3 -44.45 96.91 0.87
N LEU A 4 -45.35 96.05 0.45
CA LEU A 4 -45.45 94.69 1.02
C LEU A 4 -44.73 93.58 0.17
N ASP A 5 -44.50 93.83 -1.11
CA ASP A 5 -43.95 92.81 -2.01
C ASP A 5 -42.39 92.54 -1.83
N ARG A 6 -41.69 93.56 -1.27
CA ARG A 6 -40.24 93.47 -1.18
C ARG A 6 -39.75 92.55 0.01
N LYS A 7 -40.55 92.47 1.06
CA LYS A 7 -40.18 91.60 2.24
C LYS A 7 -40.50 90.10 2.02
N LEU A 8 -41.52 89.82 1.24
CA LEU A 8 -41.89 88.40 0.91
C LEU A 8 -40.86 87.78 -0.07
N LYS A 9 -40.33 88.53 -1.03
CA LYS A 9 -39.35 88.00 -1.97
C LYS A 9 -37.97 87.82 -1.29
N LEU A 10 -37.63 88.60 -0.28
CA LEU A 10 -36.33 88.54 0.43
C LEU A 10 -36.29 87.34 1.37
N SER A 11 -37.45 86.98 1.98
CA SER A 11 -37.54 85.77 2.88
C SER A 11 -37.55 84.47 2.08
N TRP A 12 -38.10 84.45 0.88
CA TRP A 12 -38.13 83.27 0.04
C TRP A 12 -36.78 82.93 -0.58
N THR A 13 -36.00 83.93 -1.01
CA THR A 13 -34.64 83.77 -1.51
C THR A 13 -33.68 83.28 -0.39
N PHE A 14 -33.88 83.76 0.85
CA PHE A 14 -33.09 83.36 1.97
C PHE A 14 -33.37 81.89 2.39
N ASN A 15 -34.63 81.49 2.38
CA ASN A 15 -35.02 80.10 2.63
C ASN A 15 -34.54 79.16 1.52
N LEU A 16 -34.56 79.63 0.25
CA LEU A 16 -34.07 78.82 -0.88
C LEU A 16 -32.54 78.63 -0.80
N GLN A 17 -31.79 79.65 -0.42
CA GLN A 17 -30.35 79.58 -0.21
C GLN A 17 -30.02 78.66 0.98
N LEU A 18 -30.78 78.70 2.08
CA LEU A 18 -30.60 77.85 3.22
C LEU A 18 -30.88 76.38 2.85
N ALA A 19 -31.91 76.11 2.03
CA ALA A 19 -32.24 74.77 1.56
C ALA A 19 -31.16 74.19 0.62
N VAL A 20 -30.55 75.02 -0.22
CA VAL A 20 -29.43 74.59 -1.09
C VAL A 20 -28.16 74.27 -0.29
N ILE A 21 -27.86 75.10 0.73
CA ILE A 21 -26.70 74.87 1.61
C ILE A 21 -26.91 73.57 2.43
N THR A 22 -28.08 73.31 2.96
CA THR A 22 -28.38 72.07 3.67
C THR A 22 -28.35 70.83 2.76
N LEU A 23 -28.80 70.98 1.51
CA LEU A 23 -28.70 69.90 0.51
C LEU A 23 -27.26 69.62 0.11
N CYS A 24 -26.40 70.64 -0.05
CA CYS A 24 -24.98 70.45 -0.30
C CYS A 24 -24.22 69.83 0.88
N LEU A 25 -24.59 70.17 2.14
CA LEU A 25 -24.02 69.57 3.34
C LEU A 25 -24.45 68.09 3.48
N LEU A 26 -25.66 67.75 3.09
CA LEU A 26 -26.15 66.36 3.04
C LEU A 26 -25.45 65.53 1.97
N MET A 27 -25.13 66.13 0.83
CA MET A 27 -24.37 65.45 -0.23
C MET A 27 -22.87 65.27 0.10
N ALA A 28 -22.31 66.15 0.90
CA ALA A 28 -20.92 66.04 1.38
C ALA A 28 -20.70 64.89 2.38
N SER A 29 -21.77 64.47 3.08
CA SER A 29 -21.69 63.35 4.06
C SER A 29 -21.74 61.95 3.42
N ILE A 30 -22.01 61.84 2.13
CA ILE A 30 -22.10 60.55 1.41
C ILE A 30 -20.71 60.09 0.89
N SER A 31 -19.71 60.95 0.92
CA SER A 31 -18.40 60.69 0.28
C SER A 31 -17.36 60.03 1.19
N SER A 32 -17.69 59.58 2.42
CA SER A 32 -16.70 59.12 3.40
C SER A 32 -16.67 57.61 3.61
N ASN A 33 -17.24 56.80 2.73
CA ASN A 33 -17.01 55.36 2.74
C ASN A 33 -16.08 54.91 1.60
N ALA A 34 -14.91 55.52 1.53
CA ALA A 34 -13.78 54.93 0.79
C ALA A 34 -13.24 53.78 1.66
N GLN A 35 -13.83 52.59 1.54
CA GLN A 35 -13.17 51.37 1.95
C GLN A 35 -11.85 51.27 1.22
N SER A 36 -10.75 51.43 1.95
CA SER A 36 -9.42 51.13 1.46
C SER A 36 -9.36 49.63 1.15
N ILE A 37 -9.68 49.27 -0.09
CA ILE A 37 -9.47 47.93 -0.62
C ILE A 37 -7.96 47.74 -0.62
N ASN A 38 -7.47 46.95 0.34
CA ASN A 38 -6.05 46.61 0.45
C ASN A 38 -5.73 45.57 -0.65
N PHE A 39 -5.57 46.03 -1.89
CA PHE A 39 -5.16 45.22 -3.03
C PHE A 39 -3.86 44.42 -2.76
N ALA A 40 -2.96 44.95 -1.92
CA ALA A 40 -1.73 44.26 -1.55
C ALA A 40 -1.98 43.04 -0.65
N GLU A 41 -2.97 43.09 0.23
CA GLU A 41 -3.31 41.98 1.13
C GLU A 41 -4.10 40.87 0.40
N ASP A 42 -4.98 41.29 -0.48
CA ASP A 42 -5.75 40.33 -1.32
C ASP A 42 -4.85 39.62 -2.34
N ALA A 43 -3.91 40.34 -2.96
CA ALA A 43 -2.89 39.76 -3.84
C ALA A 43 -1.98 38.77 -3.08
N LYS A 44 -1.61 39.07 -1.85
CA LYS A 44 -0.80 38.20 -0.99
C LYS A 44 -1.58 36.95 -0.56
N LYS A 45 -2.86 37.09 -0.23
CA LYS A 45 -3.74 35.95 0.08
C LYS A 45 -3.97 35.06 -1.14
N GLN A 46 -4.11 35.65 -2.33
CA GLN A 46 -4.30 34.92 -3.57
C GLN A 46 -3.03 34.16 -3.98
N SER A 47 -1.86 34.76 -3.87
CA SER A 47 -0.58 34.09 -4.12
C SER A 47 -0.31 32.95 -3.12
N ALA A 48 -0.65 33.13 -1.84
CA ALA A 48 -0.54 32.08 -0.82
C ALA A 48 -1.48 30.90 -1.11
N ARG A 49 -2.72 31.15 -1.55
CA ARG A 49 -3.66 30.10 -1.96
C ARG A 49 -3.16 29.34 -3.19
N GLN A 50 -2.63 30.03 -4.18
CA GLN A 50 -2.03 29.39 -5.36
C GLN A 50 -0.81 28.54 -4.98
N ALA A 51 0.06 29.04 -4.11
CA ALA A 51 1.20 28.27 -3.60
C ALA A 51 0.74 26.98 -2.87
N LEU A 52 -0.27 27.07 -2.01
CA LEU A 52 -0.84 25.91 -1.31
C LEU A 52 -1.46 24.90 -2.29
N GLN A 53 -2.16 25.35 -3.31
CA GLN A 53 -2.71 24.46 -4.34
C GLN A 53 -1.61 23.77 -5.14
N THR A 54 -0.55 24.50 -5.48
CA THR A 54 0.62 23.92 -6.19
C THR A 54 1.33 22.88 -5.33
N VAL A 55 1.53 23.15 -4.04
CA VAL A 55 2.13 22.20 -3.09
C VAL A 55 1.25 20.95 -2.94
N LYS A 56 -0.07 21.12 -2.84
CA LYS A 56 -1.01 20.00 -2.77
C LYS A 56 -0.94 19.13 -4.03
N LYS A 57 -1.00 19.76 -5.20
CA LYS A 57 -0.89 19.04 -6.47
C LYS A 57 0.45 18.32 -6.60
N LEU A 58 1.56 18.98 -6.24
CA LEU A 58 2.87 18.34 -6.25
C LEU A 58 2.94 17.12 -5.30
N SER A 59 2.31 17.23 -4.13
CA SER A 59 2.22 16.10 -3.19
C SER A 59 1.41 14.93 -3.76
N GLU A 60 0.31 15.21 -4.44
CA GLU A 60 -0.50 14.20 -5.14
C GLU A 60 0.30 13.55 -6.27
N ASP A 61 1.00 14.35 -7.08
CA ASP A 61 1.85 13.86 -8.17
C ASP A 61 3.00 12.97 -7.64
N ILE A 62 3.63 13.35 -6.52
CA ILE A 62 4.65 12.54 -5.84
C ILE A 62 4.08 11.21 -5.35
N GLN A 63 2.89 11.20 -4.76
CA GLN A 63 2.25 9.94 -4.32
C GLN A 63 1.91 9.05 -5.50
N GLN A 64 1.40 9.62 -6.58
CA GLN A 64 1.11 8.88 -7.80
C GLN A 64 2.38 8.31 -8.44
N LEU A 65 3.45 9.09 -8.52
CA LEU A 65 4.74 8.62 -9.02
C LEU A 65 5.29 7.48 -8.16
N LYS A 66 5.21 7.60 -6.83
CA LYS A 66 5.62 6.55 -5.91
C LYS A 66 4.84 5.25 -6.13
N SER A 67 3.51 5.34 -6.30
CA SER A 67 2.68 4.18 -6.62
C SER A 67 3.11 3.55 -7.94
N SER A 68 3.28 4.36 -8.99
CA SER A 68 3.71 3.88 -10.31
C SER A 68 5.07 3.19 -10.28
N VAL A 69 6.01 3.69 -9.48
CA VAL A 69 7.34 3.04 -9.30
C VAL A 69 7.20 1.70 -8.58
N VAL A 70 6.33 1.61 -7.57
CA VAL A 70 6.06 0.33 -6.87
C VAL A 70 5.44 -0.69 -7.82
N ASP A 71 4.45 -0.27 -8.62
CA ASP A 71 3.78 -1.13 -9.59
C ASP A 71 4.76 -1.60 -10.67
N LEU A 72 5.58 -0.69 -11.22
CA LEU A 72 6.62 -1.04 -12.19
C LEU A 72 7.62 -2.05 -11.63
N ASN A 73 8.08 -1.87 -10.38
CA ASN A 73 8.98 -2.83 -9.76
C ASN A 73 8.34 -4.21 -9.58
N LYS A 74 7.04 -4.25 -9.29
CA LYS A 74 6.29 -5.50 -9.21
C LYS A 74 6.22 -6.18 -10.58
N ASP A 75 5.88 -5.42 -11.63
CA ASP A 75 5.79 -5.94 -12.99
C ASP A 75 7.15 -6.45 -13.50
N LEU A 76 8.23 -5.70 -13.23
CA LEU A 76 9.58 -6.14 -13.56
C LEU A 76 9.95 -7.47 -12.88
N ARG A 77 9.59 -7.64 -11.62
CA ARG A 77 9.82 -8.91 -10.91
C ARG A 77 9.02 -10.07 -11.51
N LEU A 78 7.78 -9.84 -11.90
CA LEU A 78 6.96 -10.86 -12.55
C LEU A 78 7.53 -11.25 -13.91
N MET A 79 7.95 -10.27 -14.71
CA MET A 79 8.61 -10.54 -16.01
C MET A 79 9.94 -11.27 -15.84
N GLU A 80 10.75 -10.89 -14.86
CA GLU A 80 12.00 -11.60 -14.54
C GLU A 80 11.73 -13.05 -14.14
N GLU A 81 10.72 -13.31 -13.30
CA GLU A 81 10.34 -14.67 -12.88
C GLU A 81 9.84 -15.49 -14.08
N GLU A 82 9.04 -14.90 -14.97
CA GLU A 82 8.53 -15.57 -16.16
C GLU A 82 9.65 -15.89 -17.19
N LEU A 83 10.63 -15.02 -17.33
CA LEU A 83 11.79 -15.26 -18.21
C LEU A 83 12.75 -16.31 -17.63
N LEU A 84 12.95 -16.30 -16.30
CA LEU A 84 13.85 -17.24 -15.65
C LEU A 84 13.21 -18.63 -15.43
N PHE A 85 11.90 -18.66 -15.19
CA PHE A 85 11.16 -19.87 -14.87
C PHE A 85 9.89 -19.99 -15.74
N PRO A 86 10.04 -20.28 -17.03
CA PRO A 86 8.90 -20.49 -17.91
C PRO A 86 7.97 -21.59 -17.39
N SER A 87 6.67 -21.42 -17.53
CA SER A 87 5.68 -22.37 -17.03
C SER A 87 5.88 -23.81 -17.54
N SER A 88 6.47 -23.96 -18.72
CA SER A 88 6.78 -25.28 -19.30
C SER A 88 7.84 -26.07 -18.53
N THR A 89 8.75 -25.38 -17.84
CA THR A 89 9.85 -26.02 -17.08
C THR A 89 9.73 -25.78 -15.59
N GLN A 90 8.89 -24.84 -15.16
CA GLN A 90 8.79 -24.41 -13.76
C GLN A 90 8.37 -25.56 -12.82
N ALA A 91 9.09 -25.68 -11.72
CA ALA A 91 8.69 -26.46 -10.55
C ALA A 91 8.83 -25.62 -9.29
N VAL A 92 7.79 -25.57 -8.48
CA VAL A 92 7.73 -24.77 -7.27
C VAL A 92 7.44 -25.67 -6.07
N VAL A 93 8.23 -25.53 -5.02
CA VAL A 93 8.06 -26.27 -3.77
C VAL A 93 7.62 -25.30 -2.68
N PHE A 94 6.48 -25.62 -2.08
CA PHE A 94 5.91 -24.90 -0.95
C PHE A 94 6.07 -25.68 0.34
N VAL A 95 5.98 -24.98 1.47
CA VAL A 95 5.92 -25.55 2.81
C VAL A 95 4.68 -25.03 3.50
N SER A 96 3.92 -25.93 4.06
CA SER A 96 2.80 -25.66 4.95
C SER A 96 2.98 -26.36 6.29
N LEU A 97 2.46 -25.78 7.35
CA LEU A 97 2.61 -26.26 8.70
C LEU A 97 1.25 -26.20 9.41
N ASP A 98 0.68 -27.37 9.64
CA ASP A 98 -0.55 -27.53 10.42
C ASP A 98 -0.23 -28.38 11.65
N ILE A 99 0.59 -27.79 12.55
CA ILE A 99 1.04 -28.42 13.78
C ILE A 99 0.66 -27.56 14.99
N GLY A 100 0.20 -28.23 16.05
CA GLY A 100 -0.11 -27.61 17.34
C GLY A 100 1.03 -27.78 18.35
N GLU A 101 1.36 -29.02 18.71
CA GLU A 101 2.17 -29.31 19.89
C GLU A 101 3.28 -30.34 19.69
N PHE A 102 3.21 -31.19 18.65
CA PHE A 102 4.12 -32.36 18.57
C PHE A 102 5.44 -32.12 17.84
N PHE A 103 5.59 -31.00 17.13
CA PHE A 103 6.83 -30.69 16.43
C PHE A 103 7.09 -29.20 16.27
N THR A 104 8.30 -28.79 16.62
CA THR A 104 8.77 -27.43 16.33
C THR A 104 9.79 -27.49 15.20
N LEU A 105 9.43 -26.98 14.04
CA LEU A 105 10.27 -26.95 12.84
C LEU A 105 11.46 -26.00 13.03
N GLU A 106 12.68 -26.49 12.86
CA GLU A 106 13.89 -25.68 12.88
C GLU A 106 14.47 -25.48 11.48
N SER A 107 14.54 -26.54 10.68
CA SER A 107 15.10 -26.42 9.33
C SER A 107 14.51 -27.45 8.38
N ILE A 108 14.52 -27.08 7.08
CA ILE A 108 14.23 -27.99 5.97
C ILE A 108 15.43 -27.97 5.01
N LYS A 109 15.80 -29.16 4.53
CA LYS A 109 16.73 -29.34 3.42
C LYS A 109 16.03 -30.10 2.33
N LEU A 110 16.07 -29.58 1.11
CA LEU A 110 15.44 -30.15 -0.06
C LEU A 110 16.49 -30.67 -1.03
N LYS A 111 16.37 -31.91 -1.41
CA LYS A 111 17.12 -32.50 -2.52
C LYS A 111 16.19 -32.80 -3.68
N LEU A 112 16.67 -32.55 -4.88
CA LEU A 112 16.00 -32.86 -6.12
C LEU A 112 16.99 -33.62 -7.02
N ASP A 113 16.59 -34.80 -7.48
CA ASP A 113 17.46 -35.70 -8.26
C ASP A 113 18.82 -35.93 -7.57
N GLY A 114 18.78 -36.12 -6.24
CA GLY A 114 19.98 -36.34 -5.43
C GLY A 114 20.78 -35.07 -5.10
N LYS A 115 20.52 -33.93 -5.72
CA LYS A 115 21.24 -32.66 -5.50
C LYS A 115 20.53 -31.80 -4.44
N LEU A 116 21.28 -31.21 -3.52
CA LEU A 116 20.74 -30.26 -2.55
C LEU A 116 20.42 -28.94 -3.29
N VAL A 117 19.13 -28.59 -3.36
CA VAL A 117 18.64 -27.40 -4.07
C VAL A 117 18.19 -26.28 -3.14
N ALA A 118 17.76 -26.62 -1.91
CA ALA A 118 17.40 -25.60 -0.92
C ALA A 118 17.75 -26.06 0.50
N SER A 119 18.10 -25.11 1.35
CA SER A 119 18.26 -25.31 2.79
C SER A 119 17.75 -24.05 3.49
N HIS A 120 16.80 -24.19 4.37
CA HIS A 120 16.17 -23.06 5.08
C HIS A 120 16.15 -23.33 6.59
N LEU A 121 16.56 -22.32 7.36
CA LEU A 121 16.50 -22.31 8.83
C LEU A 121 15.37 -21.37 9.26
N TYR A 122 14.46 -21.87 10.07
CA TYR A 122 13.26 -21.14 10.46
C TYR A 122 13.44 -20.36 11.75
N SER A 123 13.23 -19.07 11.70
CA SER A 123 13.10 -18.23 12.89
C SER A 123 11.75 -18.46 13.58
N GLU A 124 11.64 -18.10 14.84
CA GLU A 124 10.39 -18.21 15.60
C GLU A 124 9.23 -17.43 14.94
N LYS A 125 9.51 -16.26 14.36
CA LYS A 125 8.52 -15.44 13.66
C LYS A 125 7.98 -16.16 12.41
N GLN A 126 8.84 -16.82 11.65
CA GLN A 126 8.45 -17.60 10.46
C GLN A 126 7.63 -18.83 10.85
N ARG A 127 8.06 -19.58 11.87
CA ARG A 127 7.29 -20.74 12.38
C ARG A 127 5.87 -20.34 12.82
N ARG A 128 5.75 -19.23 13.57
CA ARG A 128 4.44 -18.72 13.98
C ARG A 128 3.55 -18.28 12.80
N ALA A 129 4.16 -17.76 11.74
CA ALA A 129 3.42 -17.40 10.53
C ALA A 129 2.90 -18.64 9.79
N LEU A 130 3.73 -19.68 9.66
CA LEU A 130 3.34 -20.97 9.08
C LEU A 130 2.24 -21.66 9.89
N ALA A 131 2.38 -21.73 11.23
CA ALA A 131 1.40 -22.33 12.13
C ALA A 131 0.02 -21.62 12.14
N ARG A 132 -0.06 -20.40 11.63
CA ARG A 132 -1.31 -19.65 11.42
C ARG A 132 -1.94 -19.91 10.05
N GLY A 133 -1.49 -20.92 9.32
CA GLY A 133 -1.95 -21.24 7.97
C GLY A 133 -1.17 -20.51 6.86
N GLY A 134 -0.01 -19.91 7.18
CA GLY A 134 0.88 -19.36 6.16
C GLY A 134 1.49 -20.48 5.30
N VAL A 135 1.65 -20.19 4.01
CA VAL A 135 2.36 -21.06 3.07
C VAL A 135 3.59 -20.31 2.58
N GLN A 136 4.75 -20.97 2.65
CA GLN A 136 6.02 -20.39 2.20
C GLN A 136 6.48 -21.07 0.92
N ARG A 137 6.84 -20.29 -0.10
CA ARG A 137 7.59 -20.81 -1.24
C ARG A 137 9.04 -21.06 -0.80
N LEU A 138 9.42 -22.34 -0.74
CA LEU A 138 10.75 -22.78 -0.32
C LEU A 138 11.75 -22.68 -1.46
N HIS A 139 11.36 -23.14 -2.64
CA HIS A 139 12.24 -23.21 -3.82
C HIS A 139 11.45 -23.10 -5.12
N ILE A 140 12.07 -22.50 -6.11
CA ILE A 140 11.61 -22.47 -7.50
C ILE A 140 12.77 -22.89 -8.39
N THR A 141 12.52 -23.74 -9.35
CA THR A 141 13.54 -24.23 -10.25
C THR A 141 12.95 -24.63 -11.60
N ASN A 142 13.81 -24.81 -12.59
CA ASN A 142 13.45 -25.38 -13.87
C ASN A 142 13.77 -26.87 -13.88
N LEU A 143 12.79 -27.68 -14.24
CA LEU A 143 12.90 -29.11 -14.44
C LEU A 143 12.50 -29.49 -15.86
N ASN A 144 13.22 -30.41 -16.46
CA ASN A 144 12.81 -31.00 -17.73
C ASN A 144 11.58 -31.89 -17.52
N GLN A 145 10.91 -32.23 -18.63
CA GLN A 145 9.85 -33.24 -18.57
C GLN A 145 10.44 -34.61 -18.25
N GLY A 146 9.72 -35.39 -17.45
CA GLY A 146 10.13 -36.73 -17.09
C GLY A 146 9.99 -37.01 -15.59
N LEU A 147 10.52 -38.14 -15.16
CA LEU A 147 10.53 -38.60 -13.77
C LEU A 147 11.62 -37.88 -12.98
N HIS A 148 11.23 -37.39 -11.81
CA HIS A 148 12.12 -36.69 -10.88
C HIS A 148 11.90 -37.25 -9.45
N ASP A 149 12.97 -37.25 -8.67
CA ASP A 149 12.95 -37.67 -7.27
C ASP A 149 13.15 -36.46 -6.36
N MET A 150 12.23 -36.24 -5.42
CA MET A 150 12.34 -35.22 -4.41
C MET A 150 12.46 -35.84 -3.02
N THR A 151 13.48 -35.46 -2.26
CA THR A 151 13.66 -35.83 -0.86
C THR A 151 13.70 -34.57 0.01
N ALA A 152 12.82 -34.49 1.00
CA ALA A 152 12.81 -33.42 1.98
C ALA A 152 13.25 -33.95 3.35
N PHE A 153 14.21 -33.27 3.98
CA PHE A 153 14.70 -33.55 5.32
C PHE A 153 14.21 -32.46 6.26
N PHE A 154 13.50 -32.84 7.29
CA PHE A 154 13.00 -31.97 8.33
C PHE A 154 13.81 -32.16 9.59
N THR A 155 14.26 -31.08 10.20
CA THR A 155 14.92 -31.07 11.50
C THR A 155 14.15 -30.13 12.42
N GLY A 156 13.98 -30.54 13.68
CA GLY A 156 13.28 -29.76 14.67
C GLY A 156 13.29 -30.42 16.03
N ILE A 157 12.41 -29.93 16.89
CA ILE A 157 12.24 -30.44 18.25
C ILE A 157 10.91 -31.16 18.29
N GLY A 158 10.94 -32.43 18.65
CA GLY A 158 9.78 -33.28 18.84
C GLY A 158 9.19 -33.21 20.24
N PRO A 159 8.24 -34.08 20.57
CA PRO A 159 7.67 -34.21 21.90
C PRO A 159 8.77 -34.35 22.97
N ASN A 160 8.59 -33.73 24.12
CA ASN A 160 9.53 -33.77 25.25
C ASN A 160 10.89 -33.10 24.97
N GLY A 161 10.97 -32.17 24.01
CA GLY A 161 12.18 -31.38 23.75
C GLY A 161 13.33 -32.17 23.10
N ARG A 162 13.07 -33.33 22.52
CA ARG A 162 14.12 -34.16 21.87
C ARG A 162 14.36 -33.71 20.43
N PRO A 163 15.63 -33.68 19.97
CA PRO A 163 15.93 -33.48 18.56
C PRO A 163 15.23 -34.50 17.68
N TYR A 164 14.55 -34.02 16.64
CA TYR A 164 13.75 -34.85 15.77
C TYR A 164 14.15 -34.61 14.32
N LYS A 165 14.47 -35.70 13.61
CA LYS A 165 14.82 -35.65 12.19
C LYS A 165 13.95 -36.64 11.44
N ARG A 166 13.35 -36.16 10.36
CA ARG A 166 12.54 -36.98 9.44
C ARG A 166 12.90 -36.68 8.01
N ALA A 167 12.68 -37.64 7.15
CA ALA A 167 12.78 -37.48 5.72
C ALA A 167 11.50 -38.01 5.08
N THR A 168 11.08 -37.38 4.00
CA THR A 168 10.04 -37.87 3.13
C THR A 168 10.49 -37.77 1.68
N GLU A 169 10.06 -38.73 0.87
CA GLU A 169 10.45 -38.84 -0.52
C GLU A 169 9.21 -38.93 -1.39
N LEU A 170 9.29 -38.35 -2.58
CA LEU A 170 8.27 -38.45 -3.61
C LEU A 170 8.94 -38.54 -4.97
N GLN A 171 8.58 -39.60 -5.72
CA GLN A 171 8.85 -39.64 -7.14
C GLN A 171 7.64 -39.06 -7.88
N PHE A 172 7.86 -38.11 -8.76
CA PHE A 172 6.81 -37.46 -9.53
C PHE A 172 7.20 -37.27 -11.00
N GLU A 173 6.21 -37.23 -11.86
CA GLU A 173 6.39 -36.98 -13.28
C GLU A 173 6.12 -35.51 -13.61
N LYS A 174 7.12 -34.81 -14.14
CA LYS A 174 7.01 -33.44 -14.62
C LYS A 174 6.44 -33.44 -16.03
N GLY A 175 5.22 -32.97 -16.18
CA GLY A 175 4.56 -32.75 -17.46
C GLY A 175 4.92 -31.43 -18.13
N LYS A 176 4.13 -31.00 -19.12
CA LYS A 176 4.34 -29.76 -19.90
C LYS A 176 3.98 -28.47 -19.13
N GLY A 177 3.16 -28.56 -18.09
CA GLY A 177 2.74 -27.40 -17.27
C GLY A 177 3.68 -27.15 -16.09
N SER A 178 3.44 -26.08 -15.35
CA SER A 178 4.10 -25.83 -14.07
C SER A 178 3.77 -26.95 -13.09
N GLN A 179 4.74 -27.37 -12.28
CA GLN A 179 4.58 -28.37 -11.26
C GLN A 179 4.62 -27.71 -9.87
N TYR A 180 3.60 -27.96 -9.08
CA TYR A 180 3.52 -27.45 -7.72
C TYR A 180 3.56 -28.63 -6.73
N LEU A 181 4.48 -28.54 -5.76
CA LEU A 181 4.70 -29.54 -4.74
C LEU A 181 4.60 -28.88 -3.36
N GLU A 182 3.90 -29.51 -2.44
CA GLU A 182 3.74 -28.99 -1.08
C GLU A 182 4.34 -29.95 -0.08
N LEU A 183 5.28 -29.48 0.71
CA LEU A 183 5.77 -30.16 1.89
C LEU A 183 4.83 -29.84 3.06
N ALA A 184 3.90 -30.74 3.34
CA ALA A 184 2.93 -30.57 4.41
C ALA A 184 3.42 -31.28 5.68
N ILE A 185 3.45 -30.55 6.79
CA ILE A 185 3.75 -31.05 8.13
C ILE A 185 2.47 -30.91 8.94
N VAL A 186 1.90 -32.04 9.37
CA VAL A 186 0.60 -32.10 10.03
C VAL A 186 0.71 -32.95 11.30
N ASP A 187 0.10 -32.52 12.39
CA ASP A 187 0.03 -33.32 13.61
C ASP A 187 -0.93 -34.51 13.48
N ASP A 188 -0.45 -35.68 13.79
CA ASP A 188 -1.26 -36.90 13.93
C ASP A 188 -1.61 -37.09 15.42
N MET A 189 -2.82 -36.68 15.78
CA MET A 189 -3.33 -36.78 17.14
C MET A 189 -3.40 -38.23 17.64
N ALA A 190 -3.59 -39.21 16.76
CA ALA A 190 -3.65 -40.61 17.15
C ALA A 190 -2.29 -41.19 17.52
N LYS A 191 -1.24 -40.71 16.85
CA LYS A 191 0.15 -41.15 17.09
C LYS A 191 0.92 -40.21 18.02
N GLN A 192 0.35 -39.03 18.32
CA GLN A 192 1.03 -37.97 19.06
C GLN A 192 2.38 -37.56 18.44
N GLU A 193 2.49 -37.63 17.13
CA GLU A 193 3.67 -37.29 16.34
C GLU A 193 3.29 -36.46 15.12
N ALA A 194 4.23 -35.70 14.59
CA ALA A 194 4.06 -35.01 13.32
C ALA A 194 4.25 -35.96 12.13
N THR A 195 3.37 -35.83 11.16
CA THR A 195 3.42 -36.56 9.88
C THR A 195 3.94 -35.60 8.79
N PHE A 196 4.86 -36.10 7.97
CA PHE A 196 5.51 -35.36 6.90
C PHE A 196 5.12 -35.94 5.56
N THR A 197 4.44 -35.19 4.75
CA THR A 197 3.94 -35.63 3.44
C THR A 197 4.30 -34.66 2.34
N ILE A 198 4.43 -35.16 1.12
CA ILE A 198 4.58 -34.33 -0.07
C ILE A 198 3.30 -34.48 -0.89
N LYS A 199 2.61 -33.38 -1.15
CA LYS A 199 1.43 -33.32 -1.98
C LYS A 199 1.79 -32.73 -3.33
N GLN A 200 1.21 -33.27 -4.38
CA GLN A 200 1.31 -32.77 -5.75
C GLN A 200 -0.01 -32.07 -6.11
N TRP A 201 0.09 -30.91 -6.72
CA TRP A 201 -1.05 -30.10 -7.16
C TRP A 201 -1.12 -30.03 -8.68
#